data_516e2e90f055080c32b2ee38969b47be
#
_entry.id   516e2e90f055080c32b2ee38969b47be
#
_cell.length_a   1.000
_cell.length_b   1.000
_cell.length_c   1.000
_cell.angle_alpha   90.00
_cell.angle_beta   90.00
_cell.angle_gamma   90.00
#
_symmetry.space_group_name_H-M   'P 1'
#
loop_
_entity.id
_entity.type
_entity.pdbx_description
1 polymer ?
#
loop_
_entity_poly.entity_id
_entity_poly.type
_entity_poly.pdbx_seq_one_letter_code
_entity_poly.pdbx_strand_id
1 'polypeptide(L)'
;SKATAQQGTQGAPDAPDMPSGDSPSAPPDGGAGAPGGAGGGANTQSFDYTGSYSATLTADGRDVSSSGESVEATESSQNAALAQNGGTLTIENDSLSKSGDLSDGDSCNFYGVNSIVLGVGDGSQAYVTNSQLSATSEGSNGIFATDNATVFARGVQISTTAGNSRGLDATYGGAIVAGDMDISTQGDHCAAFATDRGGGYISVNDADVSTAGSGSPLLYSTGAIEVANVTGTATGSQIAGMEGLNSIRIYDSELSSAITSKTASDPIANGIIIYQSTSGDADTSTGDAALFQAVDSTLSSAITSGSMFYLTNTSANVVLENTTLDFDSENANLILAAGNDSNNWGSAGKNGATVTFTGIDQELSGAVEADTISSIDLYLTDGTTWTGYAVVSDNEAATSDTATESPITVNVDATSSWVVTKSCTVSNLNVAAGGKVVDESGNAVTIKDASGQILEQGSSDVVVTVENAFSTDVETTDAQEVSDPTIDRTDYDAYYATSTALDSGSAATTTSAAASSTAASAASTSTAEEKSSEGFDVFAWIADVWNSIFNAA
;
A
#
# COMPACT_ATOMS: atom_id res chain seq x y z
N SER A 1 -4.93 -55.52 43.81
CA SER A 1 -3.86 -54.66 43.30
C SER A 1 -4.16 -54.30 41.83
N LYS A 2 -4.69 -53.12 41.62
CA LYS A 2 -4.92 -52.57 40.27
C LYS A 2 -3.74 -51.68 39.89
N ALA A 3 -3.07 -51.99 38.78
CA ALA A 3 -2.10 -51.14 38.17
C ALA A 3 -2.79 -50.14 37.25
N THR A 4 -2.54 -48.87 37.48
CA THR A 4 -3.02 -47.75 36.63
C THR A 4 -1.94 -47.48 35.61
N ALA A 5 -2.27 -47.59 34.32
CA ALA A 5 -1.42 -47.21 33.22
C ALA A 5 -1.51 -45.69 33.02
N GLN A 6 -0.37 -45.04 33.05
CA GLN A 6 -0.19 -43.64 32.70
C GLN A 6 0.02 -43.54 31.18
N GLN A 7 -0.90 -42.90 30.47
CA GLN A 7 -0.70 -42.51 29.08
C GLN A 7 0.15 -41.24 29.03
N GLY A 8 1.33 -41.37 28.46
CA GLY A 8 2.18 -40.24 28.12
C GLY A 8 1.63 -39.57 26.85
N THR A 9 1.25 -38.31 26.94
CA THR A 9 1.02 -37.45 25.78
C THR A 9 2.36 -37.08 25.18
N GLN A 10 2.63 -37.56 23.98
CA GLN A 10 3.73 -37.05 23.16
C GLN A 10 3.33 -35.63 22.68
N GLY A 11 4.10 -34.65 23.11
CA GLY A 11 4.01 -33.29 22.61
C GLY A 11 4.39 -33.24 21.13
N ALA A 12 3.63 -32.45 20.39
CA ALA A 12 3.99 -32.06 19.03
C ALA A 12 5.35 -31.34 19.02
N PRO A 13 6.15 -31.49 17.96
CA PRO A 13 7.41 -30.77 17.89
C PRO A 13 7.17 -29.26 17.87
N ASP A 14 7.92 -28.55 18.68
CA ASP A 14 7.96 -27.09 18.72
C ASP A 14 8.22 -26.53 17.33
N ALA A 15 7.37 -25.58 16.93
CA ALA A 15 7.63 -24.76 15.77
C ALA A 15 8.96 -24.00 15.98
N PRO A 16 9.77 -23.82 14.94
CA PRO A 16 11.00 -23.05 15.08
C PRO A 16 10.69 -21.63 15.56
N ASP A 17 11.42 -21.20 16.58
CA ASP A 17 11.42 -19.83 17.06
C ASP A 17 11.62 -18.87 15.88
N MET A 18 10.58 -18.13 15.55
CA MET A 18 10.71 -16.96 14.69
C MET A 18 11.46 -15.89 15.48
N PRO A 19 12.47 -15.24 14.90
CA PRO A 19 13.08 -14.11 15.57
C PRO A 19 11.98 -13.08 15.85
N SER A 20 11.89 -12.67 17.10
CA SER A 20 11.01 -11.62 17.57
C SER A 20 11.42 -10.30 16.91
N GLY A 21 10.92 -10.05 15.70
CA GLY A 21 10.84 -8.74 15.12
C GLY A 21 9.53 -8.14 15.58
N ASP A 22 9.64 -7.20 16.48
CA ASP A 22 8.69 -6.17 16.85
C ASP A 22 7.19 -6.53 16.93
N SER A 23 6.85 -7.24 17.99
CA SER A 23 5.59 -6.91 18.65
C SER A 23 5.89 -5.72 19.57
N PRO A 24 5.30 -4.55 19.34
CA PRO A 24 5.37 -3.47 20.32
C PRO A 24 4.89 -4.00 21.66
N SER A 25 5.60 -3.72 22.72
CA SER A 25 5.19 -4.03 24.08
C SER A 25 3.80 -3.44 24.30
N ALA A 26 2.86 -4.26 24.76
CA ALA A 26 1.51 -3.81 25.09
C ALA A 26 1.60 -2.58 26.01
N PRO A 27 0.84 -1.51 25.74
CA PRO A 27 0.78 -0.37 26.63
C PRO A 27 0.23 -0.81 27.99
N PRO A 28 0.64 -0.17 29.09
CA PRO A 28 0.16 -0.50 30.42
C PRO A 28 -1.37 -0.33 30.52
N ASP A 29 -2.01 -1.29 31.16
CA ASP A 29 -3.45 -1.32 31.43
C ASP A 29 -3.98 0.01 31.90
N GLY A 30 -4.93 0.58 31.16
CA GLY A 30 -5.66 1.77 31.61
C GLY A 30 -6.65 2.34 30.60
N GLY A 31 -7.86 1.82 30.59
CA GLY A 31 -8.98 2.55 29.99
C GLY A 31 -10.00 1.64 29.35
N ALA A 32 -11.20 1.62 29.95
CA ALA A 32 -12.36 0.93 29.42
C ALA A 32 -12.72 1.44 28.01
N GLY A 33 -12.59 0.57 27.01
CA GLY A 33 -12.93 0.87 25.63
C GLY A 33 -14.44 1.08 25.46
N ALA A 34 -14.80 2.04 24.63
CA ALA A 34 -16.16 2.26 24.17
C ALA A 34 -16.63 1.05 23.32
N PRO A 35 -17.91 0.67 23.37
CA PRO A 35 -18.41 -0.48 22.62
C PRO A 35 -18.63 -0.11 21.15
N GLY A 36 -18.03 -0.90 20.26
CA GLY A 36 -18.53 -1.06 18.90
C GLY A 36 -17.78 -0.34 17.78
N GLY A 37 -16.44 -0.23 17.85
CA GLY A 37 -15.61 0.09 16.68
C GLY A 37 -14.72 -1.10 16.30
N ALA A 38 -14.28 -1.18 15.04
CA ALA A 38 -13.21 -2.09 14.66
C ALA A 38 -12.09 -1.94 15.70
N GLY A 39 -11.77 -3.05 16.41
CA GLY A 39 -10.93 -2.98 17.60
C GLY A 39 -9.48 -2.66 17.26
N GLY A 40 -9.16 -1.39 17.20
CA GLY A 40 -7.78 -0.89 17.16
C GLY A 40 -7.23 -0.73 18.57
N GLY A 41 -5.92 -0.82 18.72
CA GLY A 41 -5.20 -0.50 19.94
C GLY A 41 -5.20 1.01 20.24
N ALA A 42 -4.55 1.39 21.30
CA ALA A 42 -4.36 2.81 21.63
C ALA A 42 -3.48 3.48 20.58
N ASN A 43 -3.94 4.63 20.06
CA ASN A 43 -3.15 5.43 19.15
C ASN A 43 -1.99 6.12 19.88
N THR A 44 -0.79 5.97 19.35
CA THR A 44 0.43 6.60 19.87
C THR A 44 0.83 7.72 18.92
N GLN A 45 0.05 8.80 18.92
CA GLN A 45 0.15 9.87 17.93
C GLN A 45 1.08 11.01 18.34
N SER A 46 1.63 10.98 19.53
CA SER A 46 2.51 12.02 20.03
C SER A 46 3.97 11.57 19.98
N PHE A 47 4.82 12.42 19.42
CA PHE A 47 6.26 12.19 19.45
C PHE A 47 6.79 12.27 20.88
N ASP A 48 7.39 11.20 21.39
CA ASP A 48 7.82 11.05 22.76
C ASP A 48 9.28 10.57 22.91
N TYR A 49 10.07 10.68 21.82
CA TYR A 49 11.49 10.32 21.87
C TYR A 49 12.27 11.22 22.80
N THR A 50 12.88 10.64 23.82
CA THR A 50 13.66 11.34 24.85
C THR A 50 15.17 11.23 24.66
N GLY A 51 15.61 10.48 23.64
CA GLY A 51 17.01 10.37 23.27
C GLY A 51 17.55 11.62 22.54
N SER A 52 18.80 11.59 22.22
CA SER A 52 19.46 12.58 21.37
C SER A 52 19.89 11.96 20.05
N TYR A 53 19.85 12.73 18.99
CA TYR A 53 20.34 12.31 17.68
C TYR A 53 21.80 12.72 17.47
N SER A 54 22.54 11.91 16.72
CA SER A 54 23.90 12.23 16.26
C SER A 54 24.04 11.91 14.79
N ALA A 55 24.82 12.69 14.08
CA ALA A 55 25.13 12.47 12.67
C ALA A 55 26.52 12.97 12.30
N THR A 56 27.05 12.45 11.20
CA THR A 56 28.31 12.94 10.64
C THR A 56 28.17 14.35 10.10
N LEU A 57 27.04 14.65 9.43
CA LEU A 57 26.70 15.98 8.91
C LEU A 57 25.42 16.47 9.62
N THR A 58 25.49 17.62 10.29
CA THR A 58 24.36 18.11 11.11
C THR A 58 24.09 19.59 10.88
N ALA A 59 22.81 19.88 10.57
CA ALA A 59 22.21 21.21 10.61
C ALA A 59 21.35 21.32 11.87
N ASP A 60 21.90 21.90 12.93
CA ASP A 60 21.24 22.06 14.22
C ASP A 60 20.93 23.52 14.47
N GLY A 61 19.68 23.92 14.26
CA GLY A 61 19.21 25.30 14.40
C GLY A 61 19.90 26.31 13.44
N ARG A 62 20.52 25.82 12.39
CA ARG A 62 21.27 26.63 11.40
C ARG A 62 21.25 25.97 10.03
N ASP A 63 21.61 26.75 9.02
CA ASP A 63 21.76 26.27 7.65
C ASP A 63 23.15 25.64 7.46
N VAL A 64 23.17 24.44 6.87
CA VAL A 64 24.36 23.70 6.52
C VAL A 64 24.21 23.16 5.11
N SER A 65 25.26 23.29 4.28
CA SER A 65 25.28 22.76 2.93
C SER A 65 26.47 21.81 2.74
N SER A 66 26.26 20.77 1.96
CA SER A 66 27.28 19.83 1.51
C SER A 66 27.11 19.59 0.02
N SER A 67 28.23 19.57 -0.73
CA SER A 67 28.19 19.37 -2.17
C SER A 67 29.42 18.64 -2.68
N GLY A 68 29.21 17.53 -3.39
CA GLY A 68 30.25 16.71 -3.96
C GLY A 68 31.08 15.91 -2.94
N GLU A 69 30.53 15.70 -1.74
CA GLU A 69 31.24 15.07 -0.63
C GLU A 69 30.85 13.58 -0.46
N SER A 70 31.74 12.86 0.23
CA SER A 70 31.45 11.55 0.78
C SER A 70 31.17 11.66 2.28
N VAL A 71 29.96 11.34 2.69
CA VAL A 71 29.53 11.39 4.09
C VAL A 71 29.31 9.97 4.58
N GLU A 72 30.06 9.54 5.56
CA GLU A 72 30.02 8.18 6.10
C GLU A 72 29.66 8.19 7.57
N ALA A 73 28.73 7.32 7.96
CA ALA A 73 28.38 7.03 9.36
C ALA A 73 28.53 5.53 9.62
N THR A 74 29.38 5.17 10.58
CA THR A 74 29.74 3.77 10.85
C THR A 74 29.30 3.26 12.22
N GLU A 75 28.88 4.16 13.10
CA GLU A 75 28.50 3.80 14.45
C GLU A 75 27.01 3.46 14.54
N SER A 76 26.66 2.53 15.42
CA SER A 76 25.27 2.26 15.79
C SER A 76 24.61 3.54 16.32
N SER A 77 23.35 3.75 15.99
CA SER A 77 22.55 4.93 16.39
C SER A 77 23.02 6.26 15.81
N GLN A 78 23.99 6.28 14.88
CA GLN A 78 24.47 7.46 14.19
C GLN A 78 23.78 7.59 12.82
N ASN A 79 23.24 8.74 12.50
CA ASN A 79 22.77 9.08 11.17
C ASN A 79 23.94 9.59 10.29
N ALA A 80 23.84 9.49 8.99
CA ALA A 80 24.84 10.14 8.12
C ALA A 80 24.61 11.64 8.05
N ALA A 81 23.36 12.06 7.91
CA ALA A 81 22.98 13.47 7.82
C ALA A 81 21.72 13.75 8.64
N LEU A 82 21.68 14.91 9.29
CA LEU A 82 20.61 15.28 10.24
C LEU A 82 20.27 16.77 10.12
N ALA A 83 18.99 17.09 10.00
CA ALA A 83 18.44 18.42 10.22
C ALA A 83 17.55 18.39 11.46
N GLN A 84 17.82 19.23 12.45
CA GLN A 84 17.05 19.34 13.69
C GLN A 84 16.99 20.76 14.24
N ASN A 85 16.09 21.00 15.19
CA ASN A 85 15.93 22.26 15.89
C ASN A 85 15.71 23.45 14.94
N GLY A 86 14.94 23.25 13.86
CA GLY A 86 14.67 24.27 12.86
C GLY A 86 15.84 24.53 11.89
N GLY A 87 16.85 23.63 11.84
CA GLY A 87 17.96 23.72 10.91
C GLY A 87 17.55 23.36 9.48
N THR A 88 18.25 23.91 8.49
CA THR A 88 18.10 23.57 7.07
C THR A 88 19.37 22.89 6.57
N LEU A 89 19.24 21.67 6.07
CA LEU A 89 20.32 20.89 5.50
C LEU A 89 20.15 20.78 3.98
N THR A 90 21.16 21.25 3.23
CA THR A 90 21.19 21.12 1.78
C THR A 90 22.30 20.16 1.37
N ILE A 91 21.93 19.07 0.71
CA ILE A 91 22.84 18.03 0.22
C ILE A 91 22.71 17.97 -1.30
N GLU A 92 23.83 18.08 -2.00
CA GLU A 92 23.85 18.12 -3.45
C GLU A 92 25.04 17.36 -4.03
N ASN A 93 24.78 16.40 -4.91
CA ASN A 93 25.80 15.57 -5.55
C ASN A 93 26.71 14.80 -4.56
N ASP A 94 26.19 14.44 -3.41
CA ASP A 94 26.91 13.71 -2.36
C ASP A 94 26.72 12.21 -2.47
N SER A 95 27.63 11.47 -1.86
CA SER A 95 27.52 10.04 -1.61
C SER A 95 27.46 9.82 -0.09
N LEU A 96 26.31 9.38 0.41
CA LEU A 96 26.10 9.11 1.83
C LEU A 96 26.04 7.62 2.06
N SER A 97 26.80 7.12 3.03
CA SER A 97 26.81 5.70 3.38
C SER A 97 26.61 5.48 4.88
N LYS A 98 25.91 4.39 5.20
CA LYS A 98 25.59 4.00 6.57
C LYS A 98 25.93 2.54 6.79
N SER A 99 26.70 2.29 7.83
CA SER A 99 26.92 0.98 8.45
C SER A 99 26.79 1.11 9.98
N GLY A 100 26.84 0.01 10.70
CA GLY A 100 26.57 0.02 12.14
C GLY A 100 25.09 -0.27 12.42
N ASP A 101 24.82 -1.52 12.84
CA ASP A 101 23.46 -2.03 13.04
C ASP A 101 22.78 -1.37 14.25
N LEU A 102 21.47 -1.14 14.10
CA LEU A 102 20.57 -0.80 15.19
C LEU A 102 19.43 -1.83 15.23
N SER A 103 19.44 -2.70 16.21
CA SER A 103 18.43 -3.74 16.39
C SER A 103 17.21 -3.29 17.19
N ASP A 104 17.23 -2.07 17.74
CA ASP A 104 16.06 -1.48 18.39
C ASP A 104 15.09 -0.95 17.31
N GLY A 105 14.09 -1.80 17.00
CA GLY A 105 13.10 -1.52 15.97
C GLY A 105 12.31 -0.23 16.22
N ASP A 106 11.92 0.05 17.46
CA ASP A 106 11.17 1.27 17.80
C ASP A 106 11.99 2.52 17.50
N SER A 107 13.25 2.53 17.87
CA SER A 107 14.12 3.69 17.63
C SER A 107 14.33 3.96 16.14
N CYS A 108 14.57 2.93 15.33
CA CYS A 108 14.79 3.13 13.90
C CYS A 108 13.49 3.34 13.11
N ASN A 109 12.43 2.61 13.44
CA ASN A 109 11.19 2.63 12.65
C ASN A 109 10.28 3.82 12.97
N PHE A 110 10.31 4.30 14.23
CA PHE A 110 9.39 5.37 14.66
C PHE A 110 10.07 6.72 14.81
N TYR A 111 11.35 6.74 15.18
CA TYR A 111 12.07 7.98 15.45
C TYR A 111 13.20 8.28 14.48
N GLY A 112 13.48 7.39 13.55
CA GLY A 112 14.47 7.60 12.50
C GLY A 112 15.93 7.53 12.96
N VAL A 113 16.19 7.02 14.16
CA VAL A 113 17.57 6.78 14.63
C VAL A 113 18.25 5.81 13.66
N ASN A 114 19.52 6.06 13.35
CA ASN A 114 20.31 5.23 12.44
C ASN A 114 19.99 5.36 10.93
N SER A 115 19.09 6.25 10.53
CA SER A 115 18.78 6.51 9.12
C SER A 115 19.97 7.18 8.40
N ILE A 116 20.01 7.08 7.08
CA ILE A 116 21.02 7.79 6.29
C ILE A 116 20.78 9.30 6.38
N VAL A 117 19.58 9.76 6.01
CA VAL A 117 19.18 11.17 6.13
C VAL A 117 17.97 11.26 7.04
N LEU A 118 18.03 12.13 8.04
CA LEU A 118 16.97 12.35 9.03
C LEU A 118 16.63 13.83 9.16
N GLY A 119 15.34 14.16 9.05
CA GLY A 119 14.78 15.43 9.48
C GLY A 119 13.92 15.25 10.73
N VAL A 120 14.12 16.07 11.75
CA VAL A 120 13.41 16.01 13.03
C VAL A 120 12.97 17.39 13.49
N GLY A 121 11.71 17.50 13.84
CA GLY A 121 11.15 18.67 14.51
C GLY A 121 10.57 19.71 13.57
N ASP A 122 9.59 20.44 14.10
CA ASP A 122 8.91 21.50 13.37
C ASP A 122 9.89 22.57 12.89
N GLY A 123 9.75 22.99 11.63
CA GLY A 123 10.64 23.94 10.98
C GLY A 123 12.00 23.38 10.52
N SER A 124 12.34 22.13 10.85
CA SER A 124 13.53 21.48 10.32
C SER A 124 13.28 21.01 8.89
N GLN A 125 14.25 21.26 8.00
CA GLN A 125 14.14 20.92 6.58
C GLN A 125 15.45 20.30 6.06
N ALA A 126 15.33 19.38 5.11
CA ALA A 126 16.46 18.89 4.34
C ALA A 126 16.09 18.87 2.85
N TYR A 127 17.05 19.23 2.03
CA TYR A 127 16.99 19.15 0.56
C TYR A 127 18.07 18.18 0.10
N VAL A 128 17.69 17.08 -0.53
CA VAL A 128 18.63 16.06 -1.02
C VAL A 128 18.49 15.98 -2.53
N THR A 129 19.55 16.37 -3.23
CA THR A 129 19.51 16.50 -4.70
C THR A 129 20.66 15.74 -5.34
N ASN A 130 20.37 14.97 -6.41
CA ASN A 130 21.34 14.27 -7.25
C ASN A 130 22.40 13.50 -6.44
N SER A 131 21.96 12.80 -5.42
CA SER A 131 22.84 12.15 -4.45
C SER A 131 22.58 10.64 -4.37
N GLN A 132 23.55 9.90 -3.84
CA GLN A 132 23.47 8.46 -3.65
C GLN A 132 23.48 8.14 -2.15
N LEU A 133 22.49 7.39 -1.71
CA LEU A 133 22.32 6.94 -0.33
C LEU A 133 22.42 5.42 -0.29
N SER A 134 23.33 4.89 0.52
CA SER A 134 23.47 3.44 0.67
C SER A 134 23.60 3.04 2.13
N ALA A 135 22.97 1.93 2.50
CA ALA A 135 23.10 1.33 3.84
C ALA A 135 23.26 -0.19 3.73
N THR A 136 24.18 -0.72 4.53
CA THR A 136 24.41 -2.15 4.68
C THR A 136 24.03 -2.67 6.05
N SER A 137 23.59 -1.79 6.95
CA SER A 137 23.26 -2.06 8.35
C SER A 137 21.77 -2.18 8.58
N GLU A 138 21.41 -2.95 9.60
CA GLU A 138 20.04 -3.09 10.08
C GLU A 138 19.54 -1.77 10.71
N GLY A 139 18.26 -1.46 10.50
CA GLY A 139 17.62 -0.26 11.03
C GLY A 139 18.07 1.03 10.38
N SER A 140 18.55 0.99 9.13
CA SER A 140 19.12 2.14 8.42
C SER A 140 18.23 2.56 7.25
N ASN A 141 17.17 3.33 7.54
CA ASN A 141 16.27 3.88 6.53
C ASN A 141 17.01 4.87 5.62
N GLY A 142 16.58 4.96 4.36
CA GLY A 142 17.19 5.88 3.39
C GLY A 142 16.96 7.33 3.78
N ILE A 143 15.73 7.80 3.68
CA ILE A 143 15.30 9.14 4.12
C ILE A 143 14.18 8.97 5.14
N PHE A 144 14.32 9.67 6.26
CA PHE A 144 13.35 9.67 7.34
C PHE A 144 12.96 11.09 7.73
N ALA A 145 11.66 11.35 7.89
CA ALA A 145 11.14 12.61 8.39
C ALA A 145 10.20 12.34 9.57
N THR A 146 10.41 13.01 10.68
CA THR A 146 9.60 12.83 11.90
C THR A 146 9.38 14.13 12.64
N ASP A 147 8.40 14.15 13.55
CA ASP A 147 8.08 15.30 14.39
C ASP A 147 7.90 16.60 13.58
N ASN A 148 7.08 16.51 12.53
CA ASN A 148 6.73 17.62 11.62
C ASN A 148 7.89 18.21 10.79
N ALA A 149 9.02 17.54 10.68
CA ALA A 149 10.07 17.94 9.75
C ALA A 149 9.67 17.63 8.30
N THR A 150 10.27 18.33 7.35
CA THR A 150 10.06 18.10 5.92
C THR A 150 11.37 17.81 5.22
N VAL A 151 11.40 16.75 4.42
CA VAL A 151 12.52 16.43 3.53
C VAL A 151 12.07 16.49 2.08
N PHE A 152 12.80 17.23 1.26
CA PHE A 152 12.61 17.30 -0.18
C PHE A 152 13.75 16.52 -0.84
N ALA A 153 13.42 15.64 -1.80
CA ALA A 153 14.43 14.84 -2.48
C ALA A 153 14.15 14.77 -3.99
N ARG A 154 15.19 14.98 -4.79
CA ARG A 154 15.11 14.85 -6.25
C ARG A 154 16.37 14.27 -6.84
N GLY A 155 16.22 13.32 -7.77
CA GLY A 155 17.34 12.68 -8.44
C GLY A 155 18.20 11.85 -7.47
N VAL A 156 17.58 11.19 -6.51
CA VAL A 156 18.26 10.44 -5.45
C VAL A 156 18.15 8.95 -5.67
N GLN A 157 19.27 8.26 -5.55
CA GLN A 157 19.35 6.79 -5.53
C GLN A 157 19.47 6.32 -4.08
N ILE A 158 18.63 5.36 -3.68
CA ILE A 158 18.67 4.76 -2.35
C ILE A 158 18.81 3.25 -2.49
N SER A 159 19.79 2.68 -1.80
CA SER A 159 19.99 1.22 -1.73
C SER A 159 20.20 0.80 -0.29
N THR A 160 19.34 -0.11 0.20
CA THR A 160 19.47 -0.74 1.52
C THR A 160 19.50 -2.25 1.39
N THR A 161 20.33 -2.94 2.19
CA THR A 161 20.52 -4.39 2.06
C THR A 161 20.11 -5.19 3.30
N ALA A 162 19.97 -4.56 4.46
CA ALA A 162 19.59 -5.21 5.71
C ALA A 162 18.14 -4.91 6.10
N GLY A 163 17.64 -5.62 7.12
CA GLY A 163 16.27 -5.49 7.61
C GLY A 163 15.97 -4.13 8.26
N ASN A 164 14.69 -3.81 8.41
CA ASN A 164 14.19 -2.55 9.01
C ASN A 164 14.84 -1.29 8.42
N SER A 165 15.09 -1.31 7.12
CA SER A 165 15.80 -0.26 6.39
C SER A 165 14.99 0.14 5.14
N ARG A 166 13.93 0.91 5.36
CA ARG A 166 12.98 1.36 4.36
C ARG A 166 13.61 2.38 3.41
N GLY A 167 13.05 2.56 2.24
CA GLY A 167 13.51 3.60 1.30
C GLY A 167 13.21 5.00 1.82
N LEU A 168 11.93 5.35 1.89
CA LEU A 168 11.42 6.58 2.51
C LEU A 168 10.51 6.19 3.67
N ASP A 169 10.65 6.87 4.81
CA ASP A 169 9.79 6.65 5.97
C ASP A 169 9.45 7.98 6.66
N ALA A 170 8.17 8.16 7.00
CA ALA A 170 7.68 9.37 7.66
C ALA A 170 6.77 9.01 8.83
N THR A 171 7.02 9.64 9.98
CA THR A 171 6.29 9.41 11.23
C THR A 171 5.95 10.72 11.92
N TYR A 172 4.99 10.71 12.83
CA TYR A 172 4.63 11.86 13.70
C TYR A 172 4.52 13.19 12.93
N GLY A 173 3.77 13.18 11.83
CA GLY A 173 3.54 14.37 11.02
C GLY A 173 4.71 14.80 10.13
N GLY A 174 5.79 14.02 10.10
CA GLY A 174 6.89 14.25 9.14
C GLY A 174 6.42 14.10 7.70
N ALA A 175 7.05 14.83 6.79
CA ALA A 175 6.71 14.82 5.37
C ALA A 175 7.94 14.61 4.49
N ILE A 176 7.80 13.77 3.48
CA ILE A 176 8.79 13.59 2.41
C ILE A 176 8.11 13.88 1.08
N VAL A 177 8.62 14.87 0.36
CA VAL A 177 8.16 15.23 -0.98
C VAL A 177 9.29 14.98 -1.96
N ALA A 178 9.10 14.03 -2.86
CA ALA A 178 10.19 13.53 -3.69
C ALA A 178 9.80 13.40 -5.17
N GLY A 179 10.82 13.30 -6.02
CA GLY A 179 10.68 13.05 -7.44
C GLY A 179 11.98 12.56 -8.06
N ASP A 180 11.88 11.88 -9.20
CA ASP A 180 13.04 11.34 -9.90
C ASP A 180 13.91 10.47 -8.95
N MET A 181 13.27 9.45 -8.38
CA MET A 181 13.86 8.56 -7.37
C MET A 181 14.17 7.20 -7.96
N ASP A 182 15.26 6.57 -7.50
CA ASP A 182 15.58 5.17 -7.75
C ASP A 182 15.84 4.49 -6.41
N ILE A 183 14.95 3.56 -6.01
CA ILE A 183 14.97 2.96 -4.67
C ILE A 183 15.00 1.45 -4.76
N SER A 184 15.97 0.83 -4.10
CA SER A 184 16.08 -0.63 -3.96
C SER A 184 16.28 -1.01 -2.50
N THR A 185 15.40 -1.87 -1.97
CA THR A 185 15.54 -2.46 -0.64
C THR A 185 15.58 -3.98 -0.73
N GLN A 186 16.44 -4.63 0.05
CA GLN A 186 16.64 -6.09 0.00
C GLN A 186 16.22 -6.80 1.29
N GLY A 187 16.24 -6.10 2.42
CA GLY A 187 15.93 -6.68 3.72
C GLY A 187 14.44 -6.87 3.99
N ASP A 188 14.15 -7.64 5.04
CA ASP A 188 12.78 -7.80 5.52
C ASP A 188 12.28 -6.53 6.23
N HIS A 189 10.98 -6.26 6.15
CA HIS A 189 10.34 -5.06 6.70
C HIS A 189 10.94 -3.75 6.15
N CYS A 190 11.17 -3.72 4.85
CA CYS A 190 11.78 -2.61 4.13
C CYS A 190 10.90 -2.16 2.96
N ALA A 191 9.74 -1.60 3.22
CA ALA A 191 8.90 -0.99 2.19
C ALA A 191 9.68 0.09 1.42
N ALA A 192 9.36 0.30 0.15
CA ALA A 192 9.97 1.39 -0.61
C ALA A 192 9.51 2.76 -0.09
N PHE A 193 8.21 2.92 0.13
CA PHE A 193 7.60 4.11 0.74
C PHE A 193 6.77 3.67 1.94
N ALA A 194 7.09 4.20 3.11
CA ALA A 194 6.40 3.87 4.35
C ALA A 194 6.04 5.13 5.14
N THR A 195 4.88 5.09 5.77
CA THR A 195 4.56 5.90 6.93
C THR A 195 4.39 4.98 8.12
N ASP A 196 4.72 5.44 9.31
CA ASP A 196 4.66 4.63 10.51
C ASP A 196 4.02 5.41 11.67
N ARG A 197 4.31 5.05 12.90
CA ARG A 197 3.65 5.54 14.10
C ARG A 197 3.44 7.07 14.11
N GLY A 198 2.25 7.49 14.52
CA GLY A 198 1.87 8.91 14.54
C GLY A 198 1.46 9.48 13.18
N GLY A 199 1.50 8.66 12.14
CA GLY A 199 1.20 9.08 10.78
C GLY A 199 2.26 10.00 10.18
N GLY A 200 2.37 10.01 8.87
CA GLY A 200 3.27 10.87 8.11
C GLY A 200 2.75 11.05 6.69
N TYR A 201 3.51 11.77 5.89
CA TYR A 201 3.12 12.17 4.54
C TYR A 201 4.25 11.86 3.57
N ILE A 202 3.95 11.08 2.55
CA ILE A 202 4.91 10.80 1.46
C ILE A 202 4.23 11.12 0.13
N SER A 203 4.82 12.01 -0.64
CA SER A 203 4.39 12.36 -1.99
C SER A 203 5.55 12.17 -2.96
N VAL A 204 5.39 11.27 -3.94
CA VAL A 204 6.42 10.95 -4.92
C VAL A 204 5.86 11.09 -6.33
N ASN A 205 6.53 11.84 -7.17
CA ASN A 205 6.26 11.91 -8.60
C ASN A 205 7.52 11.49 -9.37
N ASP A 206 7.41 10.43 -10.15
CA ASP A 206 8.49 9.83 -10.91
C ASP A 206 9.48 9.04 -10.03
N ALA A 207 9.37 7.74 -10.06
CA ALA A 207 10.30 6.84 -9.39
C ALA A 207 10.31 5.44 -10.01
N ASP A 208 11.48 4.81 -9.94
CA ASP A 208 11.66 3.37 -10.11
C ASP A 208 12.00 2.74 -8.76
N VAL A 209 11.20 1.76 -8.33
CA VAL A 209 11.37 1.18 -7.00
C VAL A 209 11.32 -0.34 -7.02
N SER A 210 12.14 -0.97 -6.18
CA SER A 210 12.11 -2.42 -5.99
C SER A 210 12.30 -2.80 -4.53
N THR A 211 11.56 -3.82 -4.09
CA THR A 211 11.72 -4.44 -2.77
C THR A 211 11.87 -5.94 -2.92
N ALA A 212 12.71 -6.58 -2.10
CA ALA A 212 12.97 -8.02 -2.18
C ALA A 212 12.59 -8.79 -0.90
N GLY A 213 12.51 -8.12 0.24
CA GLY A 213 12.31 -8.76 1.53
C GLY A 213 10.85 -9.18 1.80
N SER A 214 10.70 -10.07 2.76
CA SER A 214 9.40 -10.42 3.33
C SER A 214 8.84 -9.23 4.12
N GLY A 215 7.52 -9.02 4.07
CA GLY A 215 6.89 -7.87 4.73
C GLY A 215 7.36 -6.52 4.21
N SER A 216 7.81 -6.45 2.95
CA SER A 216 8.36 -5.27 2.31
C SER A 216 7.52 -4.88 1.09
N PRO A 217 6.28 -4.42 1.26
CA PRO A 217 5.47 -3.94 0.14
C PRO A 217 6.11 -2.69 -0.49
N LEU A 218 5.69 -2.35 -1.69
CA LEU A 218 6.12 -1.09 -2.31
C LEU A 218 5.62 0.12 -1.52
N LEU A 219 4.38 0.05 -1.04
CA LEU A 219 3.70 1.09 -0.28
C LEU A 219 3.18 0.50 1.05
N TYR A 220 3.54 1.10 2.16
CA TYR A 220 2.98 0.76 3.48
C TYR A 220 2.52 2.01 4.20
N SER A 221 1.22 2.18 4.40
CA SER A 221 0.66 3.42 4.94
C SER A 221 -0.01 3.23 6.29
N THR A 222 0.45 4.03 7.26
CA THR A 222 -0.25 4.37 8.49
C THR A 222 -0.54 5.88 8.56
N GLY A 223 -0.45 6.56 7.43
CA GLY A 223 -0.67 7.99 7.25
C GLY A 223 -1.22 8.29 5.86
N ALA A 224 -0.50 9.05 5.07
CA ALA A 224 -0.86 9.35 3.69
C ALA A 224 0.33 9.12 2.75
N ILE A 225 0.13 8.27 1.74
CA ILE A 225 1.08 8.04 0.65
C ILE A 225 0.39 8.37 -0.67
N GLU A 226 0.98 9.26 -1.44
CA GLU A 226 0.49 9.67 -2.74
C GLU A 226 1.61 9.55 -3.77
N VAL A 227 1.37 8.78 -4.82
CA VAL A 227 2.39 8.51 -5.85
C VAL A 227 1.83 8.72 -7.25
N ALA A 228 2.66 9.22 -8.15
CA ALA A 228 2.38 9.31 -9.57
C ALA A 228 3.63 8.95 -10.38
N ASN A 229 3.42 8.33 -11.56
CA ASN A 229 4.51 7.96 -12.46
C ASN A 229 5.57 7.07 -11.77
N VAL A 230 5.11 6.10 -11.00
CA VAL A 230 5.98 5.15 -10.29
C VAL A 230 5.90 3.79 -10.98
N THR A 231 7.07 3.23 -11.30
CA THR A 231 7.22 1.83 -11.68
C THR A 231 7.84 1.07 -10.51
N GLY A 232 7.18 0.00 -10.07
CA GLY A 232 7.63 -0.72 -8.87
C GLY A 232 7.45 -2.22 -8.98
N THR A 233 8.38 -2.97 -8.39
CA THR A 233 8.31 -4.43 -8.27
C THR A 233 8.70 -4.88 -6.87
N ALA A 234 7.80 -5.63 -6.21
CA ALA A 234 8.05 -6.33 -4.96
C ALA A 234 8.21 -7.83 -5.24
N THR A 235 9.36 -8.42 -4.91
CA THR A 235 9.60 -9.85 -5.14
C THR A 235 9.34 -10.70 -3.91
N GLY A 236 9.29 -10.14 -2.72
CA GLY A 236 9.07 -10.84 -1.46
C GLY A 236 7.82 -10.41 -0.68
N SER A 237 7.01 -9.51 -1.24
CA SER A 237 5.84 -8.96 -0.57
C SER A 237 4.75 -8.56 -1.57
N GLN A 238 3.58 -8.20 -1.07
CA GLN A 238 2.48 -7.65 -1.86
C GLN A 238 2.78 -6.22 -2.35
N ILE A 239 1.89 -5.69 -3.19
CA ILE A 239 2.03 -4.34 -3.75
C ILE A 239 1.94 -3.28 -2.66
N ALA A 240 0.90 -3.36 -1.82
CA ALA A 240 0.61 -2.36 -0.81
C ALA A 240 -0.04 -2.95 0.43
N GLY A 241 0.25 -2.34 1.56
CA GLY A 241 -0.43 -2.56 2.83
C GLY A 241 -0.86 -1.23 3.44
N MET A 242 -2.01 -1.22 4.11
CA MET A 242 -2.49 -0.05 4.83
C MET A 242 -3.06 -0.47 6.17
N GLU A 243 -2.60 0.15 7.21
CA GLU A 243 -3.06 -0.05 8.57
C GLU A 243 -3.79 1.18 9.08
N GLY A 244 -4.94 0.95 9.71
CA GLY A 244 -5.77 2.01 10.25
C GLY A 244 -6.59 2.77 9.19
N LEU A 245 -7.18 3.88 9.62
CA LEU A 245 -8.05 4.70 8.79
C LEU A 245 -7.23 5.77 8.04
N ASN A 246 -6.35 5.32 7.18
CA ASN A 246 -5.34 6.10 6.48
C ASN A 246 -5.56 6.09 4.96
N SER A 247 -4.58 6.54 4.18
CA SER A 247 -4.78 6.68 2.74
C SER A 247 -3.57 6.29 1.89
N ILE A 248 -3.87 5.73 0.73
CA ILE A 248 -2.95 5.54 -0.40
C ILE A 248 -3.67 6.04 -1.67
N ARG A 249 -3.03 6.94 -2.41
CA ARG A 249 -3.48 7.40 -3.74
C ARG A 249 -2.40 7.14 -4.76
N ILE A 250 -2.78 6.47 -5.85
CA ILE A 250 -1.88 6.04 -6.92
C ILE A 250 -2.38 6.60 -8.24
N TYR A 251 -1.52 7.26 -9.00
CA TYR A 251 -1.82 7.83 -10.31
C TYR A 251 -0.77 7.41 -11.33
N ASP A 252 -1.18 7.09 -12.55
CA ASP A 252 -0.28 6.87 -13.70
C ASP A 252 0.92 5.95 -13.37
N SER A 253 0.68 4.86 -12.64
CA SER A 253 1.75 4.02 -12.10
C SER A 253 1.59 2.56 -12.50
N GLU A 254 2.70 1.83 -12.53
CA GLU A 254 2.77 0.38 -12.75
C GLU A 254 3.43 -0.28 -11.53
N LEU A 255 2.63 -0.96 -10.72
CA LEU A 255 3.09 -1.60 -9.50
C LEU A 255 2.82 -3.10 -9.55
N SER A 256 3.83 -3.91 -9.30
CA SER A 256 3.73 -5.36 -9.39
C SER A 256 4.30 -6.08 -8.17
N SER A 257 3.76 -7.25 -7.90
CA SER A 257 4.23 -8.19 -6.90
C SER A 257 4.44 -9.57 -7.50
N ALA A 258 5.57 -10.19 -7.20
CA ALA A 258 5.92 -11.53 -7.69
C ALA A 258 5.58 -12.65 -6.69
N ILE A 259 5.07 -12.36 -5.50
CA ILE A 259 4.68 -13.41 -4.54
C ILE A 259 3.51 -14.24 -5.07
N THR A 260 3.57 -15.55 -4.86
CA THR A 260 2.49 -16.48 -5.20
C THR A 260 1.69 -16.95 -3.98
N SER A 261 2.18 -16.67 -2.77
CA SER A 261 1.60 -17.03 -1.49
C SER A 261 1.68 -15.84 -0.53
N LYS A 262 1.25 -16.02 0.71
CA LYS A 262 1.28 -14.94 1.71
C LYS A 262 2.70 -14.53 2.07
N THR A 263 2.88 -13.27 2.43
CA THR A 263 4.12 -12.71 2.96
C THR A 263 4.00 -12.46 4.46
N ALA A 264 5.14 -12.50 5.17
CA ALA A 264 5.22 -12.22 6.61
C ALA A 264 4.09 -12.91 7.42
N SER A 265 3.43 -12.16 8.28
CA SER A 265 2.35 -12.66 9.15
C SER A 265 0.94 -12.48 8.56
N ASP A 266 0.81 -12.11 7.31
CA ASP A 266 -0.49 -11.94 6.67
C ASP A 266 -1.31 -13.23 6.79
N PRO A 267 -2.63 -13.15 7.05
CA PRO A 267 -3.46 -14.34 7.15
C PRO A 267 -3.58 -15.12 5.85
N ILE A 268 -3.62 -14.43 4.71
CA ILE A 268 -3.76 -15.00 3.37
C ILE A 268 -2.86 -14.28 2.37
N ALA A 269 -2.67 -14.92 1.20
CA ALA A 269 -2.05 -14.26 0.06
C ALA A 269 -2.94 -13.09 -0.43
N ASN A 270 -2.32 -11.97 -0.75
CA ASN A 270 -3.04 -10.79 -1.20
C ASN A 270 -2.19 -9.92 -2.13
N GLY A 271 -2.85 -9.12 -2.95
CA GLY A 271 -2.22 -8.07 -3.74
C GLY A 271 -2.12 -6.75 -2.97
N ILE A 272 -3.20 -6.40 -2.30
CA ILE A 272 -3.32 -5.25 -1.41
C ILE A 272 -4.04 -5.70 -0.14
N ILE A 273 -3.48 -5.34 1.03
CA ILE A 273 -4.10 -5.59 2.32
C ILE A 273 -4.46 -4.29 3.03
N ILE A 274 -5.68 -4.22 3.56
CA ILE A 274 -6.16 -3.10 4.39
C ILE A 274 -6.69 -3.70 5.69
N TYR A 275 -6.11 -3.27 6.80
CA TYR A 275 -6.39 -3.88 8.10
C TYR A 275 -6.19 -2.90 9.26
N GLN A 276 -6.58 -3.31 10.44
CA GLN A 276 -6.27 -2.64 11.68
C GLN A 276 -5.67 -3.65 12.66
N SER A 277 -4.47 -3.36 13.15
CA SER A 277 -3.87 -4.12 14.25
C SER A 277 -4.18 -3.46 15.61
N THR A 278 -3.76 -4.11 16.67
CA THR A 278 -3.84 -3.59 18.04
C THR A 278 -2.54 -2.91 18.50
N SER A 279 -1.59 -2.69 17.59
CA SER A 279 -0.28 -2.11 17.91
C SER A 279 -0.35 -0.65 18.37
N GLY A 280 -1.36 0.09 17.92
CA GLY A 280 -1.46 1.53 18.14
C GLY A 280 -0.62 2.38 17.19
N ASP A 281 0.02 1.77 16.18
CA ASP A 281 0.87 2.47 15.22
C ASP A 281 0.07 3.34 14.25
N ALA A 282 -1.16 2.93 13.96
CA ALA A 282 -2.06 3.63 13.06
C ALA A 282 -3.19 4.33 13.80
N ASP A 283 -3.60 5.51 13.31
CA ASP A 283 -4.73 6.24 13.85
C ASP A 283 -6.05 5.55 13.51
N THR A 284 -6.90 5.36 14.51
CA THR A 284 -8.25 4.81 14.40
C THR A 284 -9.33 5.80 14.80
N SER A 285 -8.95 7.03 15.16
CA SER A 285 -9.85 8.03 15.77
C SER A 285 -10.40 9.05 14.79
N THR A 286 -9.97 9.05 13.53
CA THR A 286 -10.37 10.06 12.53
C THR A 286 -11.86 10.04 12.20
N GLY A 287 -12.53 8.89 12.40
CA GLY A 287 -13.94 8.72 12.04
C GLY A 287 -14.19 8.50 10.53
N ASP A 288 -13.19 8.74 9.69
CA ASP A 288 -13.25 8.47 8.26
C ASP A 288 -12.84 7.02 7.97
N ALA A 289 -13.34 6.45 6.87
CA ALA A 289 -12.88 5.15 6.40
C ALA A 289 -11.47 5.26 5.80
N ALA A 290 -10.69 4.17 5.84
CA ALA A 290 -9.45 4.08 5.08
C ALA A 290 -9.74 4.28 3.58
N LEU A 291 -8.79 4.88 2.84
CA LEU A 291 -8.93 5.08 1.40
C LEU A 291 -7.76 4.45 0.64
N PHE A 292 -8.07 3.52 -0.25
CA PHE A 292 -7.17 3.07 -1.31
C PHE A 292 -7.74 3.52 -2.66
N GLN A 293 -6.98 4.32 -3.39
CA GLN A 293 -7.40 4.85 -4.68
C GLN A 293 -6.31 4.62 -5.72
N ALA A 294 -6.70 4.14 -6.91
CA ALA A 294 -5.81 4.04 -8.05
C ALA A 294 -6.49 4.54 -9.32
N VAL A 295 -5.80 5.39 -10.06
CA VAL A 295 -6.28 6.05 -11.28
C VAL A 295 -5.26 5.86 -12.39
N ASP A 296 -5.72 5.46 -13.59
CA ASP A 296 -4.89 5.31 -14.79
C ASP A 296 -3.62 4.47 -14.57
N SER A 297 -3.74 3.41 -13.77
CA SER A 297 -2.61 2.63 -13.29
C SER A 297 -2.75 1.15 -13.66
N THR A 298 -1.68 0.39 -13.45
CA THR A 298 -1.66 -1.07 -13.54
C THR A 298 -1.15 -1.65 -12.22
N LEU A 299 -1.94 -2.56 -11.64
CA LEU A 299 -1.60 -3.28 -10.43
C LEU A 299 -1.57 -4.78 -10.75
N SER A 300 -0.39 -5.40 -10.65
CA SER A 300 -0.18 -6.79 -11.01
C SER A 300 0.24 -7.63 -9.80
N SER A 301 -0.38 -8.78 -9.62
CA SER A 301 -0.05 -9.72 -8.53
C SER A 301 0.03 -11.14 -9.07
N ALA A 302 1.06 -11.88 -8.67
CA ALA A 302 1.26 -13.27 -9.05
C ALA A 302 0.61 -14.28 -8.09
N ILE A 303 -0.24 -13.85 -7.16
CA ILE A 303 -0.91 -14.75 -6.22
C ILE A 303 -1.76 -15.79 -6.94
N THR A 304 -1.76 -17.02 -6.42
CA THR A 304 -2.55 -18.15 -6.94
C THR A 304 -3.65 -18.61 -5.98
N SER A 305 -3.88 -17.84 -4.94
CA SER A 305 -4.91 -18.04 -3.92
C SER A 305 -5.15 -16.72 -3.18
N GLY A 306 -6.06 -16.71 -2.25
CA GLY A 306 -6.36 -15.51 -1.45
C GLY A 306 -7.16 -14.48 -2.22
N SER A 307 -6.75 -13.21 -2.16
CA SER A 307 -7.51 -12.11 -2.77
C SER A 307 -6.62 -10.99 -3.27
N MET A 308 -7.00 -10.39 -4.39
CA MET A 308 -6.33 -9.17 -4.88
C MET A 308 -6.46 -8.04 -3.85
N PHE A 309 -7.67 -7.79 -3.36
CA PHE A 309 -7.94 -6.90 -2.24
C PHE A 309 -8.41 -7.71 -1.04
N TYR A 310 -7.65 -7.68 0.04
CA TYR A 310 -8.00 -8.30 1.31
C TYR A 310 -8.20 -7.23 2.38
N LEU A 311 -9.41 -7.18 2.95
CA LEU A 311 -9.80 -6.21 3.95
C LEU A 311 -10.29 -6.95 5.20
N THR A 312 -9.72 -6.62 6.34
CA THR A 312 -10.03 -7.28 7.62
C THR A 312 -9.90 -6.31 8.78
N ASN A 313 -10.78 -6.40 9.75
CA ASN A 313 -10.81 -5.55 10.94
C ASN A 313 -10.72 -4.05 10.63
N THR A 314 -11.49 -3.58 9.64
CA THR A 314 -11.38 -2.19 9.17
C THR A 314 -12.68 -1.67 8.56
N SER A 315 -12.74 -0.37 8.33
CA SER A 315 -13.69 0.28 7.42
C SER A 315 -12.91 0.96 6.32
N ALA A 316 -13.20 0.64 5.07
CA ALA A 316 -12.40 1.11 3.95
C ALA A 316 -13.23 1.44 2.70
N ASN A 317 -12.77 2.46 2.00
CA ASN A 317 -13.17 2.79 0.64
C ASN A 317 -12.06 2.40 -0.32
N VAL A 318 -12.40 1.67 -1.38
CA VAL A 318 -11.52 1.38 -2.51
C VAL A 318 -12.12 2.04 -3.74
N VAL A 319 -11.36 2.89 -4.42
CA VAL A 319 -11.78 3.59 -5.63
C VAL A 319 -10.80 3.29 -6.76
N LEU A 320 -11.30 2.69 -7.82
CA LEU A 320 -10.49 2.38 -9.00
C LEU A 320 -11.11 3.08 -10.21
N GLU A 321 -10.31 3.86 -10.92
CA GLU A 321 -10.68 4.46 -12.20
C GLU A 321 -9.66 4.08 -13.26
N ASN A 322 -10.14 3.50 -14.37
CA ASN A 322 -9.30 3.14 -15.51
C ASN A 322 -7.97 2.45 -15.11
N THR A 323 -8.04 1.56 -14.12
CA THR A 323 -6.88 0.86 -13.56
C THR A 323 -6.95 -0.61 -13.91
N THR A 324 -5.90 -1.13 -14.55
CA THR A 324 -5.79 -2.54 -14.87
C THR A 324 -5.38 -3.33 -13.64
N LEU A 325 -6.17 -4.36 -13.32
CA LEU A 325 -5.84 -5.36 -12.31
C LEU A 325 -5.39 -6.64 -13.03
N ASP A 326 -4.11 -6.97 -12.96
CA ASP A 326 -3.54 -8.17 -13.57
C ASP A 326 -3.23 -9.20 -12.48
N PHE A 327 -4.08 -10.20 -12.35
CA PHE A 327 -3.92 -11.30 -11.38
C PHE A 327 -4.71 -12.53 -11.82
N ASP A 328 -4.45 -13.67 -11.22
CA ASP A 328 -5.17 -14.94 -11.45
C ASP A 328 -6.56 -14.90 -10.81
N SER A 329 -7.51 -14.27 -11.50
CA SER A 329 -8.89 -14.11 -11.02
C SER A 329 -9.72 -15.41 -11.01
N GLU A 330 -9.20 -16.50 -11.57
CA GLU A 330 -9.84 -17.81 -11.48
C GLU A 330 -9.54 -18.49 -10.13
N ASN A 331 -8.38 -18.22 -9.54
CA ASN A 331 -7.89 -18.87 -8.31
C ASN A 331 -7.80 -17.94 -7.10
N ALA A 332 -7.86 -16.63 -7.30
CA ALA A 332 -7.89 -15.63 -6.24
C ALA A 332 -9.13 -14.75 -6.36
N ASN A 333 -9.68 -14.34 -5.23
CA ASN A 333 -10.80 -13.40 -5.21
C ASN A 333 -10.36 -12.01 -5.71
N LEU A 334 -11.29 -11.27 -6.30
CA LEU A 334 -11.12 -9.84 -6.53
C LEU A 334 -11.10 -9.09 -5.19
N ILE A 335 -12.11 -9.36 -4.36
CA ILE A 335 -12.29 -8.74 -3.04
C ILE A 335 -12.62 -9.83 -2.03
N LEU A 336 -11.95 -9.79 -0.89
CA LEU A 336 -12.35 -10.53 0.31
C LEU A 336 -12.46 -9.56 1.48
N ALA A 337 -13.66 -9.41 2.01
CA ALA A 337 -13.93 -8.73 3.28
C ALA A 337 -14.29 -9.80 4.32
N ALA A 338 -13.42 -10.02 5.29
CA ALA A 338 -13.58 -11.08 6.25
C ALA A 338 -12.88 -10.79 7.57
N GLY A 339 -13.34 -11.45 8.64
CA GLY A 339 -12.58 -11.57 9.87
C GLY A 339 -11.30 -12.38 9.66
N ASN A 340 -10.49 -12.44 10.69
CA ASN A 340 -9.25 -13.19 10.69
C ASN A 340 -9.02 -13.85 12.07
N ASP A 341 -8.08 -14.76 12.11
CA ASP A 341 -7.65 -15.48 13.32
C ASP A 341 -6.26 -15.04 13.81
N SER A 342 -5.77 -13.92 13.31
CA SER A 342 -4.51 -13.34 13.76
C SER A 342 -4.64 -12.76 15.17
N ASN A 343 -3.68 -13.00 16.04
CA ASN A 343 -3.77 -12.64 17.46
C ASN A 343 -3.86 -11.14 17.76
N ASN A 344 -3.43 -10.28 16.84
CA ASN A 344 -3.33 -8.85 17.07
C ASN A 344 -4.18 -8.01 16.11
N TRP A 345 -5.13 -8.63 15.42
CA TRP A 345 -5.96 -7.97 14.41
C TRP A 345 -7.44 -8.09 14.77
N GLY A 346 -7.80 -7.52 15.92
CA GLY A 346 -9.12 -7.58 16.48
C GLY A 346 -9.45 -8.91 17.17
N SER A 347 -10.72 -9.10 17.50
CA SER A 347 -11.23 -10.30 18.17
C SER A 347 -12.03 -11.16 17.20
N ALA A 348 -11.86 -12.46 17.25
CA ALA A 348 -12.62 -13.41 16.45
C ALA A 348 -14.14 -13.15 16.55
N GLY A 349 -14.82 -13.16 15.41
CA GLY A 349 -16.24 -12.86 15.30
C GLY A 349 -16.62 -11.37 15.37
N LYS A 350 -15.66 -10.46 15.57
CA LYS A 350 -15.85 -9.00 15.63
C LYS A 350 -14.90 -8.21 14.76
N ASN A 351 -13.99 -8.88 14.06
CA ASN A 351 -12.93 -8.29 13.26
C ASN A 351 -13.18 -8.37 11.75
N GLY A 352 -14.42 -8.26 11.35
CA GLY A 352 -14.82 -8.14 9.95
C GLY A 352 -14.43 -6.78 9.34
N ALA A 353 -14.75 -6.60 8.08
CA ALA A 353 -14.53 -5.35 7.36
C ALA A 353 -15.84 -4.78 6.82
N THR A 354 -15.94 -3.45 6.83
CA THR A 354 -17.00 -2.70 6.14
C THR A 354 -16.38 -1.98 4.96
N VAL A 355 -16.75 -2.37 3.75
CA VAL A 355 -16.10 -1.96 2.52
C VAL A 355 -17.08 -1.29 1.57
N THR A 356 -16.72 -0.12 1.07
CA THR A 356 -17.32 0.46 -0.13
C THR A 356 -16.30 0.38 -1.27
N PHE A 357 -16.60 -0.37 -2.31
CA PHE A 357 -15.72 -0.56 -3.47
C PHE A 357 -16.36 0.04 -4.71
N THR A 358 -15.73 1.03 -5.29
CA THR A 358 -16.24 1.74 -6.47
C THR A 358 -15.32 1.53 -7.66
N GLY A 359 -15.87 1.00 -8.74
CA GLY A 359 -15.25 0.96 -10.07
C GLY A 359 -15.82 2.07 -10.94
N ILE A 360 -14.94 2.87 -11.54
CA ILE A 360 -15.26 3.97 -12.46
C ILE A 360 -14.51 3.71 -13.76
N ASP A 361 -15.23 3.56 -14.87
CA ASP A 361 -14.61 3.19 -16.16
C ASP A 361 -13.61 2.02 -16.01
N GLN A 362 -14.08 0.93 -15.37
CA GLN A 362 -13.22 -0.11 -14.83
C GLN A 362 -13.61 -1.48 -15.38
N GLU A 363 -12.60 -2.31 -15.70
CA GLU A 363 -12.76 -3.75 -15.90
C GLU A 363 -12.36 -4.49 -14.64
N LEU A 364 -13.31 -5.22 -14.06
CA LEU A 364 -13.12 -5.99 -12.84
C LEU A 364 -13.36 -7.48 -13.12
N SER A 365 -12.48 -8.34 -12.64
CA SER A 365 -12.61 -9.79 -12.79
C SER A 365 -12.35 -10.52 -11.49
N GLY A 366 -13.15 -11.55 -11.21
CA GLY A 366 -12.98 -12.43 -10.06
C GLY A 366 -14.16 -12.39 -9.09
N ALA A 367 -14.12 -13.31 -8.13
CA ALA A 367 -15.15 -13.43 -7.11
C ALA A 367 -15.08 -12.27 -6.10
N VAL A 368 -16.24 -11.83 -5.64
CA VAL A 368 -16.40 -10.90 -4.53
C VAL A 368 -16.96 -11.68 -3.35
N GLU A 369 -16.21 -11.76 -2.27
CA GLU A 369 -16.54 -12.54 -1.09
C GLU A 369 -16.60 -11.69 0.17
N ALA A 370 -17.65 -11.82 0.94
CA ALA A 370 -17.76 -11.31 2.29
C ALA A 370 -18.13 -12.43 3.25
N ASP A 371 -17.54 -12.43 4.44
CA ASP A 371 -18.03 -13.31 5.50
C ASP A 371 -19.24 -12.71 6.21
N THR A 372 -19.86 -13.49 7.10
CA THR A 372 -21.11 -13.10 7.79
C THR A 372 -20.95 -12.01 8.84
N ILE A 373 -19.74 -11.52 9.10
CA ILE A 373 -19.47 -10.35 9.96
C ILE A 373 -18.95 -9.14 9.19
N SER A 374 -18.89 -9.23 7.86
CA SER A 374 -18.37 -8.17 6.98
C SER A 374 -19.43 -7.70 5.99
N SER A 375 -19.22 -6.55 5.39
CA SER A 375 -20.08 -6.04 4.33
C SER A 375 -19.26 -5.42 3.19
N ILE A 376 -19.69 -5.68 1.96
CA ILE A 376 -19.19 -5.05 0.75
C ILE A 376 -20.38 -4.37 0.06
N ASP A 377 -20.25 -3.07 -0.16
CA ASP A 377 -21.11 -2.28 -1.02
C ASP A 377 -20.33 -1.99 -2.30
N LEU A 378 -20.66 -2.71 -3.38
CA LEU A 378 -19.96 -2.66 -4.65
C LEU A 378 -20.72 -1.75 -5.62
N TYR A 379 -20.06 -0.71 -6.11
CA TYR A 379 -20.58 0.21 -7.12
C TYR A 379 -19.86 0.02 -8.46
N LEU A 380 -20.64 -0.26 -9.50
CA LEU A 380 -20.18 -0.31 -10.88
C LEU A 380 -20.71 0.93 -11.60
N THR A 381 -19.81 1.86 -11.91
CA THR A 381 -20.17 3.19 -12.44
C THR A 381 -19.39 3.55 -13.69
N ASP A 382 -19.92 4.46 -14.47
CA ASP A 382 -19.28 5.05 -15.66
C ASP A 382 -18.73 4.02 -16.65
N GLY A 383 -19.54 3.01 -16.98
CA GLY A 383 -19.16 1.99 -17.95
C GLY A 383 -18.35 0.84 -17.39
N THR A 384 -18.31 0.68 -16.06
CA THR A 384 -17.62 -0.43 -15.41
C THR A 384 -18.25 -1.77 -15.74
N THR A 385 -17.42 -2.75 -16.04
CA THR A 385 -17.80 -4.15 -16.18
C THR A 385 -17.18 -4.98 -15.07
N TRP A 386 -18.00 -5.72 -14.34
CA TRP A 386 -17.52 -6.76 -13.42
C TRP A 386 -17.87 -8.14 -13.97
N THR A 387 -16.85 -8.96 -14.20
CA THR A 387 -16.98 -10.37 -14.59
C THR A 387 -16.65 -11.26 -13.41
N GLY A 388 -17.65 -11.88 -12.82
CA GLY A 388 -17.46 -12.69 -11.62
C GLY A 388 -18.77 -13.06 -10.96
N TYR A 389 -18.65 -13.50 -9.72
CA TYR A 389 -19.79 -13.91 -8.90
C TYR A 389 -19.58 -13.54 -7.43
N ALA A 390 -20.66 -13.51 -6.68
CA ALA A 390 -20.64 -13.19 -5.25
C ALA A 390 -20.60 -14.47 -4.40
N VAL A 391 -19.90 -14.39 -3.26
CA VAL A 391 -19.83 -15.46 -2.25
C VAL A 391 -20.06 -14.85 -0.88
N VAL A 392 -20.93 -15.44 -0.09
CA VAL A 392 -21.06 -15.19 1.34
C VAL A 392 -20.55 -16.43 2.08
N SER A 393 -19.52 -16.25 2.90
CA SER A 393 -18.94 -17.34 3.70
C SER A 393 -19.31 -17.19 5.17
N ASP A 394 -19.49 -18.31 5.86
CA ASP A 394 -19.80 -18.29 7.28
C ASP A 394 -18.53 -17.98 8.10
N ASN A 395 -18.64 -17.02 9.01
CA ASN A 395 -17.66 -16.82 10.06
C ASN A 395 -18.08 -17.64 11.28
N GLU A 396 -17.31 -18.67 11.64
CA GLU A 396 -17.64 -19.61 12.71
C GLU A 396 -17.76 -18.95 14.11
N ALA A 397 -17.13 -17.80 14.29
CA ALA A 397 -17.18 -17.04 15.54
C ALA A 397 -18.28 -15.97 15.55
N ALA A 398 -19.04 -15.84 14.46
CA ALA A 398 -20.14 -14.88 14.38
C ALA A 398 -21.26 -15.24 15.40
N THR A 399 -21.86 -14.19 15.96
CA THR A 399 -23.03 -14.28 16.83
C THR A 399 -24.18 -13.47 16.23
N SER A 400 -25.37 -13.60 16.77
CA SER A 400 -26.51 -12.76 16.35
C SER A 400 -26.24 -11.26 16.47
N ASP A 401 -25.35 -10.86 17.38
CA ASP A 401 -25.02 -9.45 17.63
C ASP A 401 -23.89 -8.92 16.73
N THR A 402 -23.13 -9.81 16.11
CA THR A 402 -21.98 -9.47 15.25
C THR A 402 -22.21 -9.77 13.77
N ALA A 403 -23.21 -10.58 13.45
CA ALA A 403 -23.56 -10.90 12.07
C ALA A 403 -24.15 -9.66 11.36
N THR A 404 -23.75 -9.47 10.11
CA THR A 404 -24.34 -8.43 9.25
C THR A 404 -25.55 -8.95 8.51
N GLU A 405 -26.57 -8.10 8.31
CA GLU A 405 -27.76 -8.44 7.54
C GLU A 405 -27.52 -8.38 6.02
N SER A 406 -26.51 -7.67 5.58
CA SER A 406 -26.23 -7.41 4.16
C SER A 406 -24.75 -7.55 3.83
N PRO A 407 -24.22 -8.79 3.79
CA PRO A 407 -22.82 -9.02 3.45
C PRO A 407 -22.41 -8.47 2.08
N ILE A 408 -23.26 -8.58 1.06
CA ILE A 408 -22.92 -8.10 -0.30
C ILE A 408 -24.11 -7.34 -0.90
N THR A 409 -23.86 -6.09 -1.24
CA THR A 409 -24.76 -5.26 -2.05
C THR A 409 -24.06 -4.91 -3.37
N VAL A 410 -24.74 -5.11 -4.49
CA VAL A 410 -24.24 -4.79 -5.82
C VAL A 410 -25.10 -3.68 -6.43
N ASN A 411 -24.45 -2.62 -6.88
CA ASN A 411 -25.07 -1.45 -7.52
C ASN A 411 -24.52 -1.30 -8.93
N VAL A 412 -25.39 -1.38 -9.91
CA VAL A 412 -25.06 -1.29 -11.34
C VAL A 412 -25.71 -0.03 -11.90
N ASP A 413 -24.92 0.96 -12.27
CA ASP A 413 -25.46 2.17 -12.88
C ASP A 413 -25.95 1.95 -14.33
N ALA A 414 -26.53 2.98 -14.93
CA ALA A 414 -27.15 2.89 -16.26
C ALA A 414 -26.18 2.52 -17.40
N THR A 415 -24.88 2.67 -17.18
CA THR A 415 -23.85 2.46 -18.20
C THR A 415 -23.00 1.22 -17.95
N SER A 416 -23.18 0.56 -16.82
CA SER A 416 -22.32 -0.50 -16.31
C SER A 416 -22.95 -1.90 -16.45
N SER A 417 -22.13 -2.93 -16.26
CA SER A 417 -22.54 -4.32 -16.43
C SER A 417 -21.94 -5.21 -15.38
N TRP A 418 -22.73 -6.13 -14.85
CA TRP A 418 -22.26 -7.30 -14.13
C TRP A 418 -22.41 -8.52 -15.04
N VAL A 419 -21.28 -9.11 -15.44
CA VAL A 419 -21.22 -10.38 -16.16
C VAL A 419 -21.11 -11.50 -15.14
N VAL A 420 -22.20 -12.21 -14.92
CA VAL A 420 -22.30 -13.25 -13.88
C VAL A 420 -21.77 -14.56 -14.44
N THR A 421 -20.65 -15.03 -13.92
CA THR A 421 -20.00 -16.27 -14.38
C THR A 421 -20.54 -17.53 -13.74
N LYS A 422 -21.29 -17.39 -12.64
CA LYS A 422 -21.84 -18.51 -11.88
C LYS A 422 -23.06 -18.06 -11.08
N SER A 423 -24.09 -18.89 -11.03
CA SER A 423 -25.25 -18.63 -10.18
C SER A 423 -24.81 -18.39 -8.73
N CYS A 424 -25.28 -17.31 -8.15
CA CYS A 424 -24.86 -16.85 -6.83
C CYS A 424 -25.96 -16.08 -6.11
N THR A 425 -25.69 -15.74 -4.87
CA THR A 425 -26.61 -15.01 -3.98
C THR A 425 -25.98 -13.72 -3.52
N VAL A 426 -26.73 -12.63 -3.54
CA VAL A 426 -26.38 -11.34 -2.96
C VAL A 426 -27.44 -10.91 -1.96
N SER A 427 -27.09 -10.02 -1.06
CA SER A 427 -28.05 -9.46 -0.09
C SER A 427 -28.99 -8.46 -0.77
N ASN A 428 -28.43 -7.51 -1.49
CA ASN A 428 -29.18 -6.51 -2.26
C ASN A 428 -28.61 -6.38 -3.67
N LEU A 429 -29.48 -6.09 -4.62
CA LEU A 429 -29.11 -5.81 -6.00
C LEU A 429 -29.90 -4.59 -6.51
N ASN A 430 -29.17 -3.57 -6.89
CA ASN A 430 -29.72 -2.34 -7.44
C ASN A 430 -29.19 -2.16 -8.87
N VAL A 431 -30.10 -2.14 -9.87
CA VAL A 431 -29.74 -2.04 -11.28
C VAL A 431 -30.52 -0.90 -11.91
N ALA A 432 -29.85 0.20 -12.24
CA ALA A 432 -30.48 1.33 -12.93
C ALA A 432 -30.96 0.94 -14.33
N ALA A 433 -31.96 1.65 -14.85
CA ALA A 433 -32.41 1.47 -16.22
C ALA A 433 -31.23 1.67 -17.20
N GLY A 434 -30.96 0.67 -18.04
CA GLY A 434 -29.79 0.63 -18.92
C GLY A 434 -28.61 -0.18 -18.38
N GLY A 435 -28.51 -0.35 -17.07
CA GLY A 435 -27.56 -1.26 -16.44
C GLY A 435 -27.86 -2.72 -16.79
N LYS A 436 -26.82 -3.57 -16.81
CA LYS A 436 -26.94 -4.95 -17.28
C LYS A 436 -26.48 -5.94 -16.23
N VAL A 437 -27.25 -7.02 -16.08
CA VAL A 437 -26.86 -8.23 -15.36
C VAL A 437 -27.02 -9.39 -16.34
N VAL A 438 -25.92 -9.88 -16.89
CA VAL A 438 -25.89 -10.83 -18.01
C VAL A 438 -24.94 -11.98 -17.71
N ASP A 439 -25.07 -13.08 -18.45
CA ASP A 439 -24.06 -14.14 -18.45
C ASP A 439 -22.91 -13.84 -19.42
N GLU A 440 -21.90 -14.72 -19.47
CA GLU A 440 -20.74 -14.57 -20.35
C GLU A 440 -21.08 -14.56 -21.86
N SER A 441 -22.26 -15.03 -22.23
CA SER A 441 -22.79 -14.97 -23.60
C SER A 441 -23.62 -13.72 -23.87
N GLY A 442 -23.80 -12.85 -22.88
CA GLY A 442 -24.59 -11.62 -22.98
C GLY A 442 -26.11 -11.83 -22.78
N ASN A 443 -26.56 -13.02 -22.38
CA ASN A 443 -27.96 -13.28 -22.09
C ASN A 443 -28.32 -12.70 -20.71
N ALA A 444 -29.49 -12.08 -20.62
CA ALA A 444 -30.00 -11.56 -19.35
C ALA A 444 -30.14 -12.68 -18.31
N VAL A 445 -29.61 -12.45 -17.13
CA VAL A 445 -29.68 -13.36 -15.99
C VAL A 445 -31.05 -13.28 -15.34
N THR A 446 -31.60 -14.42 -14.91
CA THR A 446 -32.82 -14.42 -14.10
C THR A 446 -32.51 -13.98 -12.68
N ILE A 447 -33.23 -13.00 -12.18
CA ILE A 447 -33.15 -12.49 -10.80
C ILE A 447 -34.37 -12.98 -10.04
N LYS A 448 -34.16 -13.63 -8.92
CA LYS A 448 -35.21 -14.13 -8.03
C LYS A 448 -34.94 -13.75 -6.57
N ASP A 449 -35.98 -13.74 -5.76
CA ASP A 449 -35.85 -13.61 -4.33
C ASP A 449 -35.53 -14.95 -3.64
N ALA A 450 -35.30 -14.90 -2.32
CA ALA A 450 -34.99 -16.09 -1.52
C ALA A 450 -36.12 -17.13 -1.50
N SER A 451 -37.35 -16.73 -1.77
CA SER A 451 -38.51 -17.67 -1.86
C SER A 451 -38.57 -18.36 -3.22
N GLY A 452 -37.79 -17.93 -4.20
CA GLY A 452 -37.81 -18.40 -5.57
C GLY A 452 -38.76 -17.61 -6.49
N GLN A 453 -39.38 -16.52 -6.01
CA GLN A 453 -40.19 -15.65 -6.83
C GLN A 453 -39.27 -14.91 -7.83
N ILE A 454 -39.63 -14.94 -9.10
CA ILE A 454 -38.90 -14.25 -10.15
C ILE A 454 -39.19 -12.75 -10.05
N LEU A 455 -38.11 -11.95 -9.86
CA LEU A 455 -38.16 -10.49 -9.83
C LEU A 455 -37.91 -9.92 -11.24
N GLU A 456 -36.95 -10.50 -11.97
CA GLU A 456 -36.67 -10.22 -13.38
C GLU A 456 -36.44 -11.53 -14.14
N GLN A 457 -37.17 -11.76 -15.22
CA GLN A 457 -37.04 -12.96 -16.04
C GLN A 457 -35.92 -12.76 -17.08
N GLY A 458 -34.89 -13.58 -16.98
CA GLY A 458 -33.83 -13.65 -17.99
C GLY A 458 -33.98 -14.85 -18.92
N SER A 459 -33.11 -14.91 -19.92
CA SER A 459 -32.97 -16.01 -20.88
C SER A 459 -31.78 -16.93 -20.57
N SER A 460 -30.92 -16.54 -19.63
CA SER A 460 -29.76 -17.33 -19.19
C SER A 460 -30.16 -18.43 -18.21
N ASP A 461 -29.38 -19.52 -18.19
CA ASP A 461 -29.45 -20.54 -17.14
C ASP A 461 -28.80 -20.08 -15.81
N VAL A 462 -28.01 -18.98 -15.86
CA VAL A 462 -27.42 -18.36 -14.68
C VAL A 462 -28.48 -17.58 -13.93
N VAL A 463 -28.49 -17.72 -12.60
CA VAL A 463 -29.49 -17.11 -11.71
C VAL A 463 -28.78 -16.34 -10.61
N VAL A 464 -29.22 -15.10 -10.37
CA VAL A 464 -28.85 -14.34 -9.16
C VAL A 464 -30.03 -14.37 -8.19
N THR A 465 -29.78 -14.84 -6.97
CA THR A 465 -30.74 -14.80 -5.88
C THR A 465 -30.47 -13.57 -5.01
N VAL A 466 -31.51 -12.79 -4.71
CA VAL A 466 -31.44 -11.61 -3.85
C VAL A 466 -32.19 -11.91 -2.55
N GLU A 467 -31.48 -11.82 -1.42
CA GLU A 467 -32.05 -12.19 -0.13
C GLU A 467 -32.94 -11.11 0.47
N ASN A 468 -32.54 -9.83 0.35
CA ASN A 468 -33.23 -8.73 1.01
C ASN A 468 -34.01 -7.87 0.02
N ALA A 469 -33.33 -7.12 -0.86
CA ALA A 469 -34.00 -6.17 -1.73
C ALA A 469 -33.42 -6.14 -3.14
N PHE A 470 -34.34 -6.09 -4.12
CA PHE A 470 -34.04 -5.78 -5.52
C PHE A 470 -34.66 -4.42 -5.87
N SER A 471 -33.90 -3.54 -6.49
CA SER A 471 -34.37 -2.22 -6.92
C SER A 471 -33.85 -1.88 -8.32
N THR A 472 -34.62 -1.07 -9.04
CA THR A 472 -34.19 -0.43 -10.31
C THR A 472 -33.71 1.00 -10.09
N ASP A 473 -33.72 1.48 -8.84
CA ASP A 473 -33.13 2.75 -8.44
C ASP A 473 -31.75 2.51 -7.85
N VAL A 474 -30.73 3.12 -8.42
CA VAL A 474 -29.36 3.08 -7.88
C VAL A 474 -29.10 4.42 -7.20
N GLU A 475 -28.98 4.37 -5.88
CA GLU A 475 -28.50 5.50 -5.10
C GLU A 475 -26.97 5.50 -5.19
N THR A 476 -26.41 6.48 -5.90
CA THR A 476 -24.96 6.64 -6.04
C THR A 476 -24.36 7.64 -5.06
N THR A 477 -25.15 8.13 -4.10
CA THR A 477 -24.70 9.08 -3.08
C THR A 477 -23.61 8.54 -2.19
N ASP A 478 -23.57 7.21 -2.00
CA ASP A 478 -22.53 6.54 -1.20
C ASP A 478 -21.38 5.98 -2.07
N ALA A 479 -21.54 6.01 -3.40
CA ALA A 479 -20.44 5.71 -4.32
C ALA A 479 -19.35 6.76 -4.16
N GLN A 480 -18.11 6.31 -4.07
CA GLN A 480 -17.00 7.23 -3.92
C GLN A 480 -16.57 7.76 -5.29
N GLU A 481 -16.27 9.04 -5.34
CA GLU A 481 -15.60 9.67 -6.48
C GLU A 481 -14.09 9.67 -6.26
N VAL A 482 -13.32 9.81 -7.35
CA VAL A 482 -11.88 10.06 -7.25
C VAL A 482 -11.65 11.37 -6.50
N SER A 483 -10.82 11.31 -5.48
CA SER A 483 -10.43 12.47 -4.69
C SER A 483 -9.06 12.99 -5.12
N ASP A 484 -8.89 14.31 -5.02
CA ASP A 484 -7.64 14.96 -5.34
C ASP A 484 -6.53 14.62 -4.32
N PRO A 485 -5.25 14.69 -4.72
CA PRO A 485 -4.13 14.60 -3.81
C PRO A 485 -4.23 15.65 -2.70
N THR A 486 -3.79 15.28 -1.51
CA THR A 486 -3.87 16.14 -0.31
C THR A 486 -2.52 16.69 0.15
N ILE A 487 -1.42 16.08 -0.30
CA ILE A 487 -0.06 16.49 0.10
C ILE A 487 0.40 17.63 -0.80
N ASP A 488 0.75 18.76 -0.20
CA ASP A 488 1.19 19.96 -0.92
C ASP A 488 2.61 19.77 -1.49
N ARG A 489 2.77 20.03 -2.78
CA ARG A 489 4.06 20.01 -3.50
C ARG A 489 4.56 21.40 -3.90
N THR A 490 3.91 22.46 -3.45
CA THR A 490 4.22 23.84 -3.89
C THR A 490 5.65 24.24 -3.56
N ASP A 491 6.14 23.95 -2.37
CA ASP A 491 7.52 24.29 -1.96
C ASP A 491 8.55 23.44 -2.71
N TYR A 492 8.24 22.17 -2.96
CA TYR A 492 9.08 21.30 -3.80
C TYR A 492 9.22 21.87 -5.21
N ASP A 493 8.10 22.20 -5.84
CA ASP A 493 8.09 22.73 -7.21
C ASP A 493 8.78 24.09 -7.30
N ALA A 494 8.61 24.94 -6.28
CA ALA A 494 9.30 26.22 -6.21
C ALA A 494 10.83 26.06 -6.10
N TYR A 495 11.29 25.13 -5.25
CA TYR A 495 12.73 24.89 -5.04
C TYR A 495 13.40 24.30 -6.28
N TYR A 496 12.76 23.30 -6.89
CA TYR A 496 13.33 22.59 -8.05
C TYR A 496 12.95 23.19 -9.40
N ALA A 497 12.17 24.26 -9.43
CA ALA A 497 11.63 24.87 -10.66
C ALA A 497 10.89 23.85 -11.54
N THR A 498 10.02 23.07 -10.92
CA THR A 498 9.22 22.03 -11.55
C THR A 498 7.71 22.32 -11.45
N SER A 499 6.91 21.50 -12.10
CA SER A 499 5.45 21.45 -11.95
C SER A 499 5.07 19.97 -11.86
N THR A 500 4.93 19.45 -10.65
CA THR A 500 4.77 18.03 -10.37
C THR A 500 3.54 17.73 -9.53
N ALA A 501 2.48 18.53 -9.66
CA ALA A 501 1.20 18.25 -9.03
C ALA A 501 0.72 16.84 -9.45
N LEU A 502 0.23 16.06 -8.49
CA LEU A 502 -0.36 14.75 -8.73
C LEU A 502 -1.85 14.96 -9.04
N ASP A 503 -2.19 15.29 -10.27
CA ASP A 503 -3.58 15.49 -10.68
C ASP A 503 -4.17 14.22 -11.29
N SER A 504 -5.40 13.88 -10.91
CA SER A 504 -6.18 12.88 -11.63
C SER A 504 -6.47 13.40 -13.05
N GLY A 505 -5.68 12.97 -14.04
CA GLY A 505 -5.90 13.26 -15.45
C GLY A 505 -4.96 14.25 -16.12
N SER A 506 -3.90 14.70 -15.46
CA SER A 506 -2.83 15.47 -16.11
C SER A 506 -1.67 14.55 -16.47
N ALA A 507 -1.53 14.22 -17.76
CA ALA A 507 -0.28 13.71 -18.27
C ALA A 507 0.82 14.73 -17.93
N ALA A 508 1.83 14.32 -17.18
CA ALA A 508 2.95 15.17 -16.80
C ALA A 508 3.59 15.78 -18.06
N THR A 509 3.23 17.00 -18.37
CA THR A 509 3.99 17.80 -19.33
C THR A 509 5.26 18.26 -18.61
N THR A 510 6.33 17.51 -18.80
CA THR A 510 7.68 18.00 -18.48
C THR A 510 7.99 19.18 -19.39
N THR A 511 7.53 20.35 -19.04
CA THR A 511 8.06 21.59 -19.62
C THR A 511 9.39 21.89 -18.94
N SER A 512 10.45 21.35 -19.53
CA SER A 512 11.79 21.87 -19.35
C SER A 512 11.78 23.34 -19.84
N ALA A 513 11.83 24.28 -18.90
CA ALA A 513 12.06 25.68 -19.24
C ALA A 513 13.48 25.80 -19.79
N ALA A 514 13.63 25.78 -21.11
CA ALA A 514 14.87 26.11 -21.78
C ALA A 514 15.16 27.60 -21.55
N ALA A 515 16.19 27.88 -20.79
CA ALA A 515 16.79 29.20 -20.72
C ALA A 515 17.30 29.58 -22.12
N SER A 516 16.66 30.59 -22.75
CA SER A 516 17.13 31.14 -24.01
C SER A 516 18.42 31.93 -23.76
N SER A 517 19.55 31.39 -24.15
CA SER A 517 20.76 32.16 -24.41
C SER A 517 20.97 32.24 -25.91
N THR A 518 20.76 33.41 -26.46
CA THR A 518 21.22 33.78 -27.81
C THR A 518 22.73 33.78 -27.87
N ALA A 519 23.30 32.88 -28.64
CA ALA A 519 24.67 33.08 -29.18
C ALA A 519 24.76 32.42 -30.57
N ALA A 520 25.43 33.13 -31.43
CA ALA A 520 25.46 33.04 -32.88
C ALA A 520 26.10 31.77 -33.45
N SER A 521 25.63 31.48 -34.66
CA SER A 521 26.12 30.63 -35.73
C SER A 521 27.63 30.46 -35.87
N ALA A 522 28.09 29.22 -36.01
CA ALA A 522 29.11 28.83 -36.95
C ALA A 522 28.92 27.39 -37.40
N ALA A 523 28.78 27.23 -38.68
CA ALA A 523 28.62 25.95 -39.37
C ALA A 523 29.95 25.20 -39.47
N SER A 524 29.92 23.87 -39.19
CA SER A 524 30.85 22.94 -39.85
C SER A 524 30.23 21.55 -39.92
N THR A 525 30.16 21.09 -41.15
CA THR A 525 29.75 19.74 -41.57
C THR A 525 30.77 18.69 -41.17
N SER A 526 30.35 17.58 -40.58
CA SER A 526 30.98 16.28 -40.77
C SER A 526 29.99 15.13 -40.49
N THR A 527 30.11 14.16 -41.34
CA THR A 527 29.31 12.98 -41.60
C THR A 527 29.13 12.04 -40.41
N ALA A 528 27.91 11.48 -40.34
CA ALA A 528 27.47 10.46 -39.39
C ALA A 528 28.00 9.06 -39.73
N GLU A 529 28.41 8.33 -38.74
CA GLU A 529 28.36 6.86 -38.71
C GLU A 529 27.34 6.39 -37.70
N GLU A 530 26.37 5.66 -38.20
CA GLU A 530 25.38 4.92 -37.37
C GLU A 530 26.08 3.80 -36.59
N LYS A 531 25.91 3.80 -35.28
CA LYS A 531 26.10 2.62 -34.46
C LYS A 531 24.77 2.28 -33.78
N SER A 532 24.20 1.16 -34.24
CA SER A 532 23.06 0.51 -33.63
C SER A 532 23.34 0.16 -32.16
N SER A 533 22.55 0.70 -31.25
CA SER A 533 22.48 0.23 -29.85
C SER A 533 21.53 -0.95 -29.80
N GLU A 534 22.06 -2.13 -29.52
CA GLU A 534 21.26 -3.31 -29.17
C GLU A 534 20.58 -3.04 -27.83
N GLY A 535 19.24 -3.07 -27.83
CA GLY A 535 18.43 -2.95 -26.63
C GLY A 535 18.63 -4.17 -25.73
N PHE A 536 18.81 -3.92 -24.45
CA PHE A 536 18.88 -4.93 -23.41
C PHE A 536 17.47 -5.55 -23.22
N ASP A 537 17.33 -6.83 -23.54
CA ASP A 537 16.07 -7.57 -23.38
C ASP A 537 15.94 -8.09 -21.94
N VAL A 538 15.13 -7.38 -21.15
CA VAL A 538 14.87 -7.70 -19.73
C VAL A 538 14.22 -9.07 -19.56
N PHE A 539 13.45 -9.55 -20.53
CA PHE A 539 12.80 -10.87 -20.46
C PHE A 539 13.80 -12.02 -20.67
N ALA A 540 14.85 -11.83 -21.44
CA ALA A 540 15.93 -12.81 -21.60
C ALA A 540 16.76 -12.92 -20.32
N TRP A 541 17.00 -11.85 -19.60
CA TRP A 541 17.72 -11.85 -18.34
C TRP A 541 16.94 -12.55 -17.21
N ILE A 542 15.62 -12.39 -17.14
CA ILE A 542 14.77 -13.10 -16.18
C ILE A 542 14.77 -14.61 -16.43
N ALA A 543 14.78 -15.05 -17.69
CA ALA A 543 14.87 -16.47 -18.05
C ALA A 543 16.21 -17.11 -17.68
N ASP A 544 17.32 -16.38 -17.79
CA ASP A 544 18.65 -16.88 -17.43
C ASP A 544 18.87 -16.97 -15.92
N VAL A 545 18.30 -16.07 -15.14
CA VAL A 545 18.32 -16.13 -13.67
C VAL A 545 17.48 -17.31 -13.17
N TRP A 546 16.34 -17.61 -13.80
CA TRP A 546 15.50 -18.76 -13.47
C TRP A 546 16.21 -20.10 -13.74
N ASN A 547 16.92 -20.20 -14.86
CA ASN A 547 17.64 -21.42 -15.21
C ASN A 547 18.89 -21.67 -14.35
N SER A 548 19.51 -20.65 -13.79
CA SER A 548 20.68 -20.81 -12.93
C SER A 548 20.34 -21.25 -11.49
N ILE A 549 19.09 -21.03 -11.04
CA ILE A 549 18.65 -21.39 -9.68
C ILE A 549 18.14 -22.84 -9.62
N PHE A 550 17.60 -23.39 -10.72
CA PHE A 550 17.00 -24.73 -10.72
C PHE A 550 17.86 -25.86 -11.29
N ASN A 551 19.06 -25.57 -11.78
CA ASN A 551 19.99 -26.62 -12.29
C ASN A 551 21.22 -26.87 -11.41
N ALA A 552 21.22 -26.39 -10.16
CA ALA A 552 22.25 -26.69 -9.16
C ALA A 552 21.60 -27.37 -7.93
N ALA A 553 21.11 -28.62 -8.14
CA ALA A 553 20.79 -29.57 -7.07
C ALA A 553 21.00 -30.98 -7.59
#